data_5491ac8d61c83e21a79a4867d7892c8b
#
_entry.id   5491ac8d61c83e21a79a4867d7892c8b
#
_cell.length_a   1.000
_cell.length_b   1.000
_cell.length_c   1.000
_cell.angle_alpha   90.00
_cell.angle_beta   90.00
_cell.angle_gamma   90.00
#
_symmetry.space_group_name_H-M   'P 1'
#
loop_
_entity.id
_entity.type
_entity.pdbx_description
1 polymer ?
#
loop_
_entity_poly.entity_id
_entity_poly.type
_entity_poly.pdbx_seq_one_letter_code
_entity_poly.pdbx_strand_id
1 'polypeptide(L)'
;MPCFERVRAGALALIASLCAVILVAAEAPARRVVMVSIDGMRPQVYAESSQAKVPTIRRLMQRGAWSRGVTGVMPTVTYPSHTTMITGVAPGVHGIYDNRLADPDNTSGMAWYWYARDIKVTTLPAAVRAAGGTAAAVSWPVTVGMDLDYNVPELIQVRHRENLSLVDALTLPAHLLDGYVKASGKPLSWPIDDDDREGLAEWILGQHRPTLLLLHLANSDSMSHEHGPDSPEAVAAIEHADLLLGRLLDKVAALNLDASTDVVVVSDHGFLPLTQMVNLNAAFKAEGLLQTNARGAVTSWEAFAHSAGGSGYILLKRPDDPQLVARVAAVLQKLAADPANGIDRVMTQQDREAAGAHLDAAFGVSMKRGFYLGWDTASVLTPVTSKGGHGYDPAFPELRSSLVVAGPDVPQVGDLGVVSMTRIAPTVAGWLGVRLSPQSAEPLTLSASSTR
;
A
#
# COMPACT_ATOMS: atom_id res chain seq x y z
N MET A 1 -60.37 -84.12 28.80
CA MET A 1 -60.11 -83.47 27.49
C MET A 1 -59.90 -82.00 27.74
N PRO A 2 -58.79 -81.38 27.29
CA PRO A 2 -58.26 -80.18 27.88
C PRO A 2 -58.78 -78.95 27.18
N CYS A 3 -59.03 -77.92 27.98
CA CYS A 3 -59.35 -76.57 27.55
C CYS A 3 -58.04 -75.73 27.48
N PHE A 4 -57.74 -75.13 26.35
CA PHE A 4 -56.59 -74.24 26.16
C PHE A 4 -57.01 -72.82 26.46
N GLU A 5 -56.45 -72.23 27.51
CA GLU A 5 -56.48 -70.81 27.73
C GLU A 5 -55.34 -70.12 26.93
N ARG A 6 -55.72 -69.20 26.09
CA ARG A 6 -54.75 -68.28 25.43
C ARG A 6 -54.69 -66.97 26.20
N VAL A 7 -53.59 -66.74 26.85
CA VAL A 7 -53.23 -65.48 27.45
C VAL A 7 -52.78 -64.54 26.28
N ARG A 8 -53.49 -63.46 26.10
CA ARG A 8 -53.08 -62.39 25.21
C ARG A 8 -52.18 -61.38 25.99
N ALA A 9 -50.91 -61.49 25.79
CA ALA A 9 -49.99 -60.43 26.22
C ALA A 9 -50.13 -59.22 25.31
N GLY A 10 -50.61 -58.09 25.84
CA GLY A 10 -50.64 -56.82 25.17
C GLY A 10 -49.26 -56.18 25.18
N ALA A 11 -48.66 -56.09 24.00
CA ALA A 11 -47.42 -55.30 23.83
C ALA A 11 -47.78 -53.78 23.72
N LEU A 12 -47.50 -53.03 24.77
CA LEU A 12 -47.45 -51.59 24.72
C LEU A 12 -46.18 -51.19 23.92
N ALA A 13 -46.40 -50.76 22.66
CA ALA A 13 -45.34 -50.10 21.89
C ALA A 13 -45.20 -48.65 22.38
N LEU A 14 -44.15 -48.39 23.16
CA LEU A 14 -43.72 -47.03 23.48
C LEU A 14 -43.09 -46.42 22.21
N ILE A 15 -43.79 -45.54 21.51
CA ILE A 15 -43.25 -44.70 20.46
C ILE A 15 -42.50 -43.57 21.15
N ALA A 16 -41.21 -43.78 21.36
CA ALA A 16 -40.31 -42.70 21.74
C ALA A 16 -40.09 -41.83 20.50
N SER A 17 -40.81 -40.69 20.38
CA SER A 17 -40.50 -39.63 19.42
C SER A 17 -39.14 -39.04 19.78
N LEU A 18 -38.09 -39.46 19.09
CA LEU A 18 -36.79 -38.83 19.12
C LEU A 18 -36.90 -37.52 18.30
N CYS A 19 -37.24 -36.41 18.96
CA CYS A 19 -37.03 -35.08 18.38
C CYS A 19 -35.53 -34.88 18.32
N ALA A 20 -34.91 -35.22 17.19
CA ALA A 20 -33.59 -34.74 16.83
C ALA A 20 -33.68 -33.24 16.64
N VAL A 21 -33.34 -32.46 17.65
CA VAL A 21 -33.05 -31.03 17.51
C VAL A 21 -31.78 -30.98 16.70
N ILE A 22 -31.92 -30.77 15.40
CA ILE A 22 -30.80 -30.37 14.55
C ILE A 22 -30.42 -28.97 15.03
N LEU A 23 -29.44 -28.88 15.93
CA LEU A 23 -28.70 -27.65 16.15
C LEU A 23 -28.02 -27.36 14.81
N VAL A 24 -28.66 -26.56 13.97
CA VAL A 24 -27.96 -25.85 12.92
C VAL A 24 -27.02 -24.92 13.67
N ALA A 25 -25.76 -25.35 13.82
CA ALA A 25 -24.71 -24.45 14.25
C ALA A 25 -24.78 -23.28 13.27
N ALA A 26 -25.20 -22.11 13.74
CA ALA A 26 -25.13 -20.90 12.95
C ALA A 26 -23.67 -20.78 12.51
N GLU A 27 -23.42 -20.94 11.21
CA GLU A 27 -22.11 -20.70 10.66
C GLU A 27 -21.66 -19.33 11.15
N ALA A 28 -20.49 -19.25 11.77
CA ALA A 28 -19.96 -17.97 12.21
C ALA A 28 -19.95 -17.02 11.00
N PRO A 29 -20.40 -15.77 11.15
CA PRO A 29 -20.48 -14.86 10.01
C PRO A 29 -19.12 -14.78 9.33
N ALA A 30 -19.12 -14.93 8.01
CA ALA A 30 -17.89 -14.91 7.21
C ALA A 30 -17.10 -13.62 7.51
N ARG A 31 -15.86 -13.78 7.98
CA ARG A 31 -14.98 -12.66 8.32
C ARG A 31 -14.70 -11.79 7.11
N ARG A 32 -14.59 -10.50 7.34
CA ARG A 32 -14.28 -9.49 6.32
C ARG A 32 -13.20 -8.55 6.82
N VAL A 33 -12.44 -8.00 5.89
CA VAL A 33 -11.52 -6.90 6.17
C VAL A 33 -11.78 -5.76 5.19
N VAL A 34 -11.92 -4.57 5.72
CA VAL A 34 -11.89 -3.30 4.98
C VAL A 34 -10.57 -2.62 5.31
N MET A 35 -9.68 -2.53 4.33
CA MET A 35 -8.38 -1.86 4.46
C MET A 35 -8.41 -0.57 3.67
N VAL A 36 -8.23 0.55 4.37
CA VAL A 36 -8.18 1.90 3.79
C VAL A 36 -6.79 2.47 3.97
N SER A 37 -6.12 2.78 2.86
CA SER A 37 -4.86 3.51 2.82
C SER A 37 -5.13 4.99 2.58
N ILE A 38 -4.59 5.85 3.45
CA ILE A 38 -4.59 7.32 3.32
C ILE A 38 -3.16 7.72 3.02
N ASP A 39 -2.89 8.05 1.75
CA ASP A 39 -1.53 8.26 1.22
C ASP A 39 -0.79 9.37 1.97
N GLY A 40 0.44 9.07 2.39
CA GLY A 40 1.30 10.02 3.07
C GLY A 40 0.86 10.43 4.48
N MET A 41 -0.17 9.80 5.08
CA MET A 41 -0.66 10.13 6.42
C MET A 41 0.34 9.70 7.49
N ARG A 42 0.92 10.67 8.18
CA ARG A 42 1.87 10.45 9.28
C ARG A 42 1.16 10.16 10.61
N PRO A 43 1.74 9.33 11.51
CA PRO A 43 1.12 9.00 12.80
C PRO A 43 0.94 10.22 13.73
N GLN A 44 1.68 11.30 13.52
CA GLN A 44 1.51 12.56 14.26
C GLN A 44 0.10 13.15 14.10
N VAL A 45 -0.61 12.84 13.02
CA VAL A 45 -1.97 13.35 12.74
C VAL A 45 -2.97 12.92 13.80
N TYR A 46 -2.88 11.70 14.30
CA TYR A 46 -3.78 11.20 15.34
C TYR A 46 -3.20 11.22 16.76
N ALA A 47 -1.96 11.71 16.93
CA ALA A 47 -1.40 11.92 18.25
C ALA A 47 -2.27 12.88 19.09
N GLU A 48 -2.22 12.75 20.41
CA GLU A 48 -3.01 13.59 21.33
C GLU A 48 -2.73 15.09 21.18
N SER A 49 -1.49 15.45 20.86
CA SER A 49 -1.07 16.84 20.62
C SER A 49 -1.51 17.41 19.27
N SER A 50 -2.03 16.58 18.35
CA SER A 50 -2.45 17.01 17.02
C SER A 50 -3.71 17.85 17.05
N GLN A 51 -3.73 18.93 16.25
CA GLN A 51 -4.91 19.78 16.04
C GLN A 51 -5.78 19.28 14.87
N ALA A 52 -5.34 18.25 14.13
CA ALA A 52 -6.11 17.68 13.02
C ALA A 52 -7.42 17.05 13.52
N LYS A 53 -8.50 17.33 12.80
CA LYS A 53 -9.85 16.83 13.12
C LYS A 53 -10.07 15.48 12.46
N VAL A 54 -9.59 14.42 13.11
CA VAL A 54 -9.70 13.02 12.65
C VAL A 54 -10.52 12.17 13.63
N PRO A 55 -11.81 12.50 13.84
CA PRO A 55 -12.64 11.85 14.87
C PRO A 55 -12.89 10.37 14.57
N THR A 56 -12.96 9.97 13.31
CA THR A 56 -13.19 8.58 12.91
C THR A 56 -11.99 7.71 13.26
N ILE A 57 -10.78 8.14 12.91
CA ILE A 57 -9.53 7.45 13.25
C ILE A 57 -9.39 7.35 14.78
N ARG A 58 -9.62 8.45 15.52
CA ARG A 58 -9.53 8.43 16.98
C ARG A 58 -10.56 7.50 17.64
N ARG A 59 -11.77 7.40 17.08
CA ARG A 59 -12.78 6.43 17.54
C ARG A 59 -12.34 4.99 17.32
N LEU A 60 -11.69 4.68 16.19
CA LEU A 60 -11.11 3.36 15.93
C LEU A 60 -9.97 3.03 16.91
N MET A 61 -9.08 4.00 17.18
CA MET A 61 -8.00 3.82 18.17
C MET A 61 -8.52 3.46 19.56
N GLN A 62 -9.64 4.05 19.98
CA GLN A 62 -10.26 3.77 21.28
C GLN A 62 -10.85 2.35 21.36
N ARG A 63 -11.20 1.74 20.21
CA ARG A 63 -11.87 0.45 20.12
C ARG A 63 -10.94 -0.71 19.77
N GLY A 64 -9.69 -0.43 19.40
CA GLY A 64 -8.78 -1.43 18.88
C GLY A 64 -7.32 -1.20 19.26
N ALA A 65 -6.45 -1.25 18.26
CA ALA A 65 -5.02 -1.04 18.42
C ALA A 65 -4.49 -0.04 17.37
N TRP A 66 -3.39 0.62 17.69
CA TRP A 66 -2.77 1.61 16.81
C TRP A 66 -1.25 1.66 17.03
N SER A 67 -0.52 2.17 16.06
CA SER A 67 0.93 2.29 16.12
C SER A 67 1.37 3.75 16.23
N ARG A 68 2.40 4.01 17.04
CA ARG A 68 3.12 5.30 17.05
C ARG A 68 3.93 5.54 15.78
N GLY A 69 4.03 4.56 14.92
CA GLY A 69 4.67 4.64 13.62
C GLY A 69 4.90 3.27 13.03
N VAL A 70 4.70 3.16 11.74
CA VAL A 70 5.03 1.98 10.96
C VAL A 70 6.35 2.25 10.23
N THR A 71 7.35 1.43 10.49
CA THR A 71 8.59 1.45 9.70
C THR A 71 8.26 0.89 8.31
N GLY A 72 8.39 1.73 7.29
CA GLY A 72 8.14 1.38 5.90
C GLY A 72 9.22 0.49 5.30
N VAL A 73 9.22 0.40 3.97
CA VAL A 73 10.21 -0.34 3.18
C VAL A 73 11.08 0.62 2.36
N MET A 74 12.17 0.13 1.79
CA MET A 74 13.11 0.92 0.99
C MET A 74 12.86 0.71 -0.50
N PRO A 75 12.48 1.77 -1.25
CA PRO A 75 12.23 3.15 -0.83
C PRO A 75 10.85 3.32 -0.16
N THR A 76 10.69 4.39 0.64
CA THR A 76 9.39 4.75 1.24
C THR A 76 8.51 5.48 0.22
N VAL A 77 8.02 4.74 -0.78
CA VAL A 77 7.15 5.25 -1.86
C VAL A 77 5.92 4.38 -2.04
N THR A 78 4.91 4.91 -2.70
CA THR A 78 3.53 4.39 -2.75
C THR A 78 3.45 2.92 -3.20
N TYR A 79 3.95 2.59 -4.39
CA TYR A 79 3.74 1.25 -4.99
C TYR A 79 4.46 0.12 -4.26
N PRO A 80 5.75 0.24 -3.89
CA PRO A 80 6.42 -0.74 -3.02
C PRO A 80 5.73 -0.92 -1.67
N SER A 81 5.30 0.18 -1.03
CA SER A 81 4.63 0.14 0.27
C SER A 81 3.27 -0.57 0.19
N HIS A 82 2.41 -0.19 -0.78
CA HIS A 82 1.11 -0.84 -0.98
C HIS A 82 1.26 -2.32 -1.33
N THR A 83 2.28 -2.69 -2.12
CA THR A 83 2.58 -4.11 -2.41
C THR A 83 3.03 -4.85 -1.15
N THR A 84 3.87 -4.22 -0.32
CA THR A 84 4.28 -4.79 0.98
C THR A 84 3.08 -5.01 1.91
N MET A 85 2.13 -4.06 1.97
CA MET A 85 0.93 -4.15 2.81
C MET A 85 -0.03 -5.27 2.40
N ILE A 86 0.08 -5.81 1.18
CA ILE A 86 -0.74 -6.94 0.72
C ILE A 86 0.05 -8.23 0.51
N THR A 87 1.38 -8.23 0.73
CA THR A 87 2.23 -9.42 0.56
C THR A 87 2.98 -9.82 1.83
N GLY A 88 3.28 -8.86 2.71
CA GLY A 88 4.05 -9.08 3.92
C GLY A 88 5.56 -9.24 3.71
N VAL A 89 6.09 -8.88 2.53
CA VAL A 89 7.51 -8.97 2.20
C VAL A 89 8.06 -7.64 1.71
N ALA A 90 9.38 -7.48 1.72
CA ALA A 90 10.06 -6.29 1.25
C ALA A 90 10.19 -6.23 -0.29
N PRO A 91 10.48 -5.05 -0.89
CA PRO A 91 10.62 -4.84 -2.33
C PRO A 91 11.56 -5.81 -3.04
N GLY A 92 12.69 -6.16 -2.44
CA GLY A 92 13.63 -7.14 -2.98
C GLY A 92 13.04 -8.54 -3.18
N VAL A 93 11.93 -8.86 -2.49
CA VAL A 93 11.23 -10.15 -2.58
C VAL A 93 10.01 -10.04 -3.49
N HIS A 94 9.16 -9.00 -3.34
CA HIS A 94 7.96 -8.87 -4.17
C HIS A 94 8.19 -8.27 -5.55
N GLY A 95 9.34 -7.63 -5.81
CA GLY A 95 9.75 -7.19 -7.14
C GLY A 95 9.26 -5.80 -7.58
N ILE A 96 8.51 -5.09 -6.76
CA ILE A 96 8.09 -3.71 -7.02
C ILE A 96 9.06 -2.77 -6.31
N TYR A 97 9.92 -2.10 -7.07
CA TYR A 97 11.07 -1.40 -6.53
C TYR A 97 10.90 0.11 -6.41
N ASP A 98 9.93 0.67 -7.11
CA ASP A 98 9.57 2.08 -7.13
C ASP A 98 8.15 2.24 -7.66
N ASN A 99 7.64 3.46 -7.75
CA ASN A 99 6.41 3.78 -8.46
C ASN A 99 6.59 3.61 -9.97
N ARG A 100 7.78 3.93 -10.48
CA ARG A 100 8.12 3.92 -11.92
C ARG A 100 9.12 2.82 -12.25
N LEU A 101 8.95 2.24 -13.42
CA LEU A 101 9.96 1.36 -14.00
C LEU A 101 11.22 2.17 -14.34
N ALA A 102 12.38 1.63 -14.01
CA ALA A 102 13.63 2.20 -14.50
C ALA A 102 13.74 1.96 -16.00
N ASP A 103 13.77 3.05 -16.78
CA ASP A 103 13.74 3.00 -18.25
C ASP A 103 14.76 3.99 -18.84
N PRO A 104 16.08 3.71 -18.66
CA PRO A 104 17.12 4.59 -19.17
C PRO A 104 17.13 4.71 -20.71
N ASP A 105 16.61 3.72 -21.43
CA ASP A 105 16.50 3.72 -22.88
C ASP A 105 15.18 4.36 -23.36
N ASN A 106 14.31 4.80 -22.46
CA ASN A 106 13.01 5.42 -22.72
C ASN A 106 12.10 4.57 -23.64
N THR A 107 12.14 3.26 -23.45
CA THR A 107 11.38 2.30 -24.25
C THR A 107 9.93 2.17 -23.81
N SER A 108 9.66 2.44 -22.53
CA SER A 108 8.33 2.34 -21.92
C SER A 108 7.62 3.68 -21.74
N GLY A 109 8.29 4.81 -22.09
CA GLY A 109 7.75 6.15 -21.88
C GLY A 109 7.57 6.52 -20.40
N MET A 110 8.45 6.06 -19.53
CA MET A 110 8.39 6.20 -18.06
C MET A 110 7.15 5.56 -17.44
N ALA A 111 6.84 4.32 -17.86
CA ALA A 111 5.75 3.54 -17.31
C ALA A 111 5.88 3.35 -15.79
N TRP A 112 4.74 3.23 -15.13
CA TRP A 112 4.65 2.90 -13.73
C TRP A 112 4.51 1.38 -13.56
N TYR A 113 4.74 0.88 -12.35
CA TYR A 113 4.45 -0.51 -11.97
C TYR A 113 2.93 -0.75 -11.83
N TRP A 114 2.16 -0.55 -12.89
CA TRP A 114 0.70 -0.71 -12.85
C TRP A 114 0.26 -2.17 -12.74
N TYR A 115 1.07 -3.11 -13.26
CA TYR A 115 0.64 -4.47 -13.55
C TYR A 115 0.92 -5.42 -12.38
N ALA A 116 -0.12 -6.12 -11.92
CA ALA A 116 -0.02 -7.14 -10.88
C ALA A 116 0.92 -8.31 -11.25
N ARG A 117 1.13 -8.58 -12.55
CA ARG A 117 2.07 -9.61 -13.03
C ARG A 117 3.52 -9.36 -12.61
N ASP A 118 3.86 -8.14 -12.22
CA ASP A 118 5.22 -7.79 -11.79
C ASP A 118 5.46 -8.16 -10.31
N ILE A 119 4.39 -8.47 -9.56
CA ILE A 119 4.46 -8.97 -8.18
C ILE A 119 4.86 -10.45 -8.19
N LYS A 120 5.98 -10.77 -7.55
CA LYS A 120 6.61 -12.11 -7.59
C LYS A 120 6.12 -13.10 -6.52
N VAL A 121 5.21 -12.67 -5.63
CA VAL A 121 4.75 -13.46 -4.49
C VAL A 121 3.22 -13.38 -4.34
N THR A 122 2.65 -14.30 -3.53
CA THR A 122 1.20 -14.32 -3.26
C THR A 122 0.76 -13.06 -2.53
N THR A 123 -0.31 -12.43 -3.03
CA THR A 123 -0.97 -11.27 -2.42
C THR A 123 -2.16 -11.66 -1.56
N LEU A 124 -2.59 -10.80 -0.62
CA LEU A 124 -3.83 -10.98 0.15
C LEU A 124 -5.05 -11.25 -0.74
N PRO A 125 -5.32 -10.46 -1.81
CA PRO A 125 -6.42 -10.75 -2.73
C PRO A 125 -6.34 -12.15 -3.32
N ALA A 126 -5.17 -12.56 -3.82
CA ALA A 126 -4.99 -13.89 -4.39
C ALA A 126 -5.22 -15.02 -3.37
N ALA A 127 -4.75 -14.84 -2.13
CA ALA A 127 -4.95 -15.80 -1.05
C ALA A 127 -6.44 -15.91 -0.64
N VAL A 128 -7.16 -14.78 -0.57
CA VAL A 128 -8.60 -14.74 -0.27
C VAL A 128 -9.39 -15.46 -1.36
N ARG A 129 -9.11 -15.20 -2.64
CA ARG A 129 -9.78 -15.86 -3.75
C ARG A 129 -9.48 -17.36 -3.80
N ALA A 130 -8.25 -17.76 -3.56
CA ALA A 130 -7.86 -19.18 -3.48
C ALA A 130 -8.59 -19.92 -2.35
N ALA A 131 -9.01 -19.24 -1.29
CA ALA A 131 -9.83 -19.77 -0.21
C ALA A 131 -11.35 -19.70 -0.49
N GLY A 132 -11.78 -19.26 -1.68
CA GLY A 132 -13.19 -19.14 -2.06
C GLY A 132 -13.88 -17.86 -1.60
N GLY A 133 -13.13 -16.90 -1.04
CA GLY A 133 -13.62 -15.56 -0.72
C GLY A 133 -13.63 -14.64 -1.94
N THR A 134 -14.20 -13.45 -1.78
CA THR A 134 -14.25 -12.40 -2.80
C THR A 134 -13.34 -11.23 -2.42
N ALA A 135 -12.66 -10.65 -3.41
CA ALA A 135 -11.74 -9.54 -3.20
C ALA A 135 -12.07 -8.36 -4.11
N ALA A 136 -12.02 -7.16 -3.55
CA ALA A 136 -12.26 -5.90 -4.23
C ALA A 136 -11.13 -4.91 -3.98
N ALA A 137 -10.82 -4.08 -4.97
CA ALA A 137 -9.87 -2.98 -4.86
C ALA A 137 -10.39 -1.73 -5.59
N VAL A 138 -10.26 -0.58 -4.96
CA VAL A 138 -10.53 0.73 -5.55
C VAL A 138 -9.28 1.57 -5.42
N SER A 139 -8.71 1.92 -6.56
CA SER A 139 -7.46 2.70 -6.69
C SER A 139 -6.27 2.13 -5.92
N TRP A 140 -6.27 0.84 -5.56
CA TRP A 140 -5.10 0.22 -4.94
C TRP A 140 -3.99 0.05 -5.98
N PRO A 141 -2.74 0.51 -5.69
CA PRO A 141 -1.61 0.40 -6.61
C PRO A 141 -1.29 -1.03 -7.03
N VAL A 142 -0.73 -1.19 -8.22
CA VAL A 142 -0.25 -2.47 -8.79
C VAL A 142 -1.37 -3.51 -8.95
N THR A 143 -2.59 -3.07 -9.26
CA THR A 143 -3.75 -3.99 -9.41
C THR A 143 -4.22 -4.17 -10.85
N VAL A 144 -3.59 -3.54 -11.85
CA VAL A 144 -3.96 -3.77 -13.25
C VAL A 144 -3.72 -5.24 -13.61
N GLY A 145 -4.80 -5.93 -14.02
CA GLY A 145 -4.77 -7.36 -14.35
C GLY A 145 -4.62 -8.30 -13.16
N MET A 146 -4.81 -7.80 -11.92
CA MET A 146 -4.90 -8.65 -10.73
C MET A 146 -6.19 -9.47 -10.79
N ASP A 147 -6.12 -10.72 -10.35
CA ASP A 147 -7.30 -11.57 -10.21
C ASP A 147 -8.13 -11.10 -9.00
N LEU A 148 -9.07 -10.20 -9.28
CA LEU A 148 -10.02 -9.58 -8.34
C LEU A 148 -11.43 -9.75 -8.87
N ASP A 149 -12.43 -9.86 -7.96
CA ASP A 149 -13.84 -9.88 -8.34
C ASP A 149 -14.31 -8.48 -8.76
N TYR A 150 -13.82 -7.45 -8.07
CA TYR A 150 -14.12 -6.04 -8.31
C TYR A 150 -12.83 -5.24 -8.26
N ASN A 151 -12.48 -4.57 -9.35
CA ASN A 151 -11.24 -3.77 -9.42
C ASN A 151 -11.46 -2.50 -10.20
N VAL A 152 -11.26 -1.37 -9.57
CA VAL A 152 -11.07 -0.08 -10.24
C VAL A 152 -9.59 0.29 -10.06
N PRO A 153 -8.72 -0.03 -11.04
CA PRO A 153 -7.27 0.10 -10.85
C PRO A 153 -6.82 1.55 -10.82
N GLU A 154 -5.72 1.81 -10.11
CA GLU A 154 -5.04 3.08 -10.16
C GLU A 154 -4.19 3.18 -11.43
N LEU A 155 -4.38 4.27 -12.20
CA LEU A 155 -3.59 4.62 -13.36
C LEU A 155 -3.12 6.06 -13.22
N ILE A 156 -2.14 6.30 -12.36
CA ILE A 156 -1.55 7.64 -12.20
C ILE A 156 -0.76 8.02 -13.46
N GLN A 157 -0.85 9.32 -13.85
CA GLN A 157 -0.07 9.97 -14.90
C GLN A 157 -0.33 9.55 -16.37
N VAL A 158 -1.41 8.88 -16.63
CA VAL A 158 -1.87 8.86 -18.02
C VAL A 158 -2.43 10.27 -18.34
N ARG A 159 -1.65 11.10 -19.02
CA ARG A 159 -1.80 12.56 -19.11
C ARG A 159 -2.99 13.06 -19.94
N HIS A 160 -3.86 12.21 -20.48
CA HIS A 160 -4.92 12.61 -21.39
C HIS A 160 -6.33 12.36 -20.84
N ARG A 161 -7.23 13.31 -21.06
CA ARG A 161 -8.66 13.21 -20.66
C ARG A 161 -9.41 12.00 -21.25
N GLU A 162 -8.81 11.30 -22.19
CA GLU A 162 -9.33 10.07 -22.82
C GLU A 162 -9.19 8.84 -21.90
N ASN A 163 -8.68 9.00 -20.71
CA ASN A 163 -8.18 7.92 -19.87
C ASN A 163 -9.22 7.30 -18.93
N LEU A 164 -10.39 7.94 -18.72
CA LEU A 164 -11.50 7.26 -18.03
C LEU A 164 -11.91 6.01 -18.81
N SER A 165 -11.90 6.06 -20.16
CA SER A 165 -12.15 4.90 -21.01
C SER A 165 -11.10 3.80 -20.84
N LEU A 166 -9.83 4.14 -20.55
CA LEU A 166 -8.80 3.15 -20.27
C LEU A 166 -9.01 2.53 -18.88
N VAL A 167 -9.31 3.34 -17.86
CA VAL A 167 -9.64 2.80 -16.53
C VAL A 167 -10.86 1.89 -16.63
N ASP A 168 -11.92 2.30 -17.34
CA ASP A 168 -13.11 1.48 -17.53
C ASP A 168 -12.81 0.15 -18.24
N ALA A 169 -11.97 0.18 -19.28
CA ALA A 169 -11.54 -1.01 -20.00
C ALA A 169 -10.70 -1.99 -19.14
N LEU A 170 -10.05 -1.50 -18.09
CA LEU A 170 -9.24 -2.29 -17.15
C LEU A 170 -9.99 -2.61 -15.85
N THR A 171 -11.18 -2.06 -15.67
CA THR A 171 -12.04 -2.28 -14.51
C THR A 171 -12.70 -3.66 -14.55
N LEU A 172 -12.81 -4.30 -13.42
CA LEU A 172 -13.45 -5.61 -13.25
C LEU A 172 -14.64 -5.52 -12.28
N PRO A 173 -15.77 -6.19 -12.61
CA PRO A 173 -16.10 -6.71 -13.93
C PRO A 173 -16.36 -5.58 -14.94
N ALA A 174 -16.42 -5.90 -16.22
CA ALA A 174 -16.81 -4.92 -17.24
C ALA A 174 -18.13 -4.23 -16.86
N HIS A 175 -18.24 -2.93 -17.15
CA HIS A 175 -19.41 -2.08 -16.82
C HIS A 175 -19.61 -1.81 -15.31
N LEU A 176 -18.62 -2.08 -14.45
CA LEU A 176 -18.71 -1.75 -13.03
C LEU A 176 -18.91 -0.25 -12.82
N LEU A 177 -18.16 0.59 -13.56
CA LEU A 177 -18.25 2.05 -13.46
C LEU A 177 -19.61 2.56 -13.96
N ASP A 178 -20.15 2.01 -15.04
CA ASP A 178 -21.50 2.33 -15.51
C ASP A 178 -22.57 2.03 -14.46
N GLY A 179 -22.43 0.90 -13.76
CA GLY A 179 -23.31 0.51 -12.66
C GLY A 179 -23.28 1.52 -11.51
N TYR A 180 -22.09 1.97 -11.13
CA TYR A 180 -21.92 3.00 -10.10
C TYR A 180 -22.50 4.35 -10.53
N VAL A 181 -22.17 4.84 -11.74
CA VAL A 181 -22.68 6.11 -12.27
C VAL A 181 -24.21 6.11 -12.33
N LYS A 182 -24.80 5.00 -12.76
CA LYS A 182 -26.26 4.84 -12.77
C LYS A 182 -26.85 4.86 -11.36
N ALA A 183 -26.19 4.24 -10.39
CA ALA A 183 -26.67 4.17 -9.00
C ALA A 183 -26.51 5.50 -8.27
N SER A 184 -25.38 6.19 -8.45
CA SER A 184 -25.08 7.48 -7.80
C SER A 184 -25.79 8.66 -8.46
N GLY A 185 -26.17 8.54 -9.74
CA GLY A 185 -26.71 9.63 -10.55
C GLY A 185 -25.70 10.73 -10.89
N LYS A 186 -24.40 10.50 -10.66
CA LYS A 186 -23.32 11.46 -10.90
C LYS A 186 -22.27 10.84 -11.83
N PRO A 187 -21.72 11.60 -12.80
CA PRO A 187 -20.54 11.17 -13.54
C PRO A 187 -19.33 11.13 -12.62
N LEU A 188 -18.39 10.23 -12.91
CA LEU A 188 -17.10 10.21 -12.22
C LEU A 188 -16.27 11.46 -12.56
N SER A 189 -15.53 11.94 -11.58
CA SER A 189 -14.48 12.95 -11.79
C SER A 189 -13.32 12.38 -12.61
N TRP A 190 -12.56 13.25 -13.25
CA TRP A 190 -11.33 12.85 -13.88
C TRP A 190 -10.19 13.86 -13.59
N PRO A 191 -9.06 13.41 -13.03
CA PRO A 191 -8.84 12.07 -12.45
C PRO A 191 -9.87 11.72 -11.37
N ILE A 192 -10.08 10.41 -11.13
CA ILE A 192 -10.99 9.94 -10.09
C ILE A 192 -10.47 10.46 -8.75
N ASP A 193 -11.26 11.30 -8.09
CA ASP A 193 -10.92 11.91 -6.79
C ASP A 193 -11.27 10.99 -5.61
N ASP A 194 -10.94 11.43 -4.39
CA ASP A 194 -11.15 10.61 -3.20
C ASP A 194 -12.63 10.43 -2.84
N ASP A 195 -13.51 11.40 -3.16
CA ASP A 195 -14.95 11.24 -2.98
C ASP A 195 -15.52 10.17 -3.91
N ASP A 196 -15.08 10.11 -5.17
CA ASP A 196 -15.48 9.06 -6.11
C ASP A 196 -14.88 7.70 -5.75
N ARG A 197 -13.62 7.66 -5.27
CA ARG A 197 -12.98 6.42 -4.79
C ARG A 197 -13.74 5.82 -3.62
N GLU A 198 -14.07 6.64 -2.62
CA GLU A 198 -14.87 6.20 -1.48
C GLU A 198 -16.28 5.78 -1.90
N GLY A 199 -16.96 6.58 -2.73
CA GLY A 199 -18.28 6.25 -3.23
C GLY A 199 -18.34 4.92 -4.00
N LEU A 200 -17.33 4.63 -4.82
CA LEU A 200 -17.14 3.33 -5.48
C LEU A 200 -16.96 2.19 -4.47
N ALA A 201 -16.11 2.39 -3.45
CA ALA A 201 -15.87 1.40 -2.41
C ALA A 201 -17.15 1.15 -1.59
N GLU A 202 -17.87 2.20 -1.19
CA GLU A 202 -19.16 2.11 -0.50
C GLU A 202 -20.20 1.36 -1.33
N TRP A 203 -20.29 1.67 -2.64
CA TRP A 203 -21.21 1.02 -3.55
C TRP A 203 -20.87 -0.47 -3.74
N ILE A 204 -19.58 -0.81 -3.98
CA ILE A 204 -19.14 -2.20 -4.08
C ILE A 204 -19.43 -2.96 -2.79
N LEU A 205 -19.16 -2.37 -1.63
CA LEU A 205 -19.46 -2.97 -0.33
C LEU A 205 -20.96 -3.22 -0.19
N GLY A 206 -21.79 -2.26 -0.57
CA GLY A 206 -23.26 -2.35 -0.50
C GLY A 206 -23.85 -3.44 -1.38
N GLN A 207 -23.34 -3.58 -2.60
CA GLN A 207 -23.87 -4.54 -3.59
C GLN A 207 -23.31 -5.95 -3.42
N HIS A 208 -22.04 -6.07 -3.06
CA HIS A 208 -21.29 -7.31 -3.23
C HIS A 208 -20.70 -7.89 -1.92
N ARG A 209 -20.54 -7.06 -0.88
CA ARG A 209 -20.04 -7.46 0.45
C ARG A 209 -18.76 -8.31 0.37
N PRO A 210 -17.69 -7.85 -0.29
CA PRO A 210 -16.49 -8.64 -0.48
C PRO A 210 -15.86 -9.07 0.85
N THR A 211 -15.13 -10.20 0.84
CA THR A 211 -14.35 -10.70 1.98
C THR A 211 -13.18 -9.76 2.30
N LEU A 212 -12.57 -9.20 1.26
CA LEU A 212 -11.50 -8.20 1.37
C LEU A 212 -11.84 -7.00 0.47
N LEU A 213 -11.89 -5.81 1.05
CA LEU A 213 -11.99 -4.54 0.33
C LEU A 213 -10.74 -3.71 0.59
N LEU A 214 -10.04 -3.33 -0.47
CA LEU A 214 -8.90 -2.42 -0.46
C LEU A 214 -9.32 -1.07 -1.05
N LEU A 215 -9.09 0.02 -0.34
CA LEU A 215 -9.36 1.38 -0.79
C LEU A 215 -8.10 2.24 -0.60
N HIS A 216 -7.73 3.01 -1.63
CA HIS A 216 -6.64 3.98 -1.56
C HIS A 216 -7.17 5.40 -1.80
N LEU A 217 -6.96 6.29 -0.82
CA LEU A 217 -7.25 7.72 -0.85
C LEU A 217 -5.92 8.48 -1.00
N ALA A 218 -5.77 9.29 -2.05
CA ALA A 218 -4.47 9.81 -2.47
C ALA A 218 -4.33 11.34 -2.38
N ASN A 219 -5.40 12.08 -2.06
CA ASN A 219 -5.35 13.54 -2.10
C ASN A 219 -4.41 14.15 -1.06
N SER A 220 -4.24 13.50 0.09
CA SER A 220 -3.33 13.96 1.16
C SER A 220 -1.86 13.99 0.72
N ASP A 221 -1.42 12.99 -0.07
CA ASP A 221 -0.10 12.98 -0.70
C ASP A 221 0.07 14.16 -1.67
N SER A 222 -0.89 14.35 -2.58
CA SER A 222 -0.86 15.43 -3.56
C SER A 222 -0.74 16.80 -2.91
N MET A 223 -1.54 17.06 -1.85
CA MET A 223 -1.49 18.32 -1.10
C MET A 223 -0.17 18.47 -0.33
N SER A 224 0.39 17.38 0.19
CA SER A 224 1.69 17.39 0.88
C SER A 224 2.84 17.68 -0.08
N HIS A 225 2.79 17.18 -1.29
CA HIS A 225 3.74 17.52 -2.35
C HIS A 225 3.65 19.00 -2.76
N GLU A 226 2.45 19.50 -2.99
CA GLU A 226 2.22 20.84 -3.53
C GLU A 226 2.45 21.94 -2.47
N HIS A 227 1.98 21.74 -1.25
CA HIS A 227 1.93 22.77 -0.20
C HIS A 227 2.91 22.52 0.95
N GLY A 228 3.41 21.30 1.09
CA GLY A 228 4.25 20.84 2.20
C GLY A 228 3.44 20.02 3.21
N PRO A 229 4.10 19.07 3.91
CA PRO A 229 3.39 18.07 4.73
C PRO A 229 2.71 18.63 5.98
N ASP A 230 3.04 19.83 6.42
CA ASP A 230 2.47 20.51 7.60
C ASP A 230 1.56 21.69 7.21
N SER A 231 1.27 21.85 5.91
CA SER A 231 0.42 22.93 5.43
C SER A 231 -1.04 22.73 5.82
N PRO A 232 -1.83 23.81 5.92
CA PRO A 232 -3.27 23.72 6.15
C PRO A 232 -3.98 22.87 5.10
N GLU A 233 -3.53 22.90 3.85
CA GLU A 233 -4.08 22.15 2.73
C GLU A 233 -3.85 20.62 2.90
N ALA A 234 -2.65 20.23 3.29
CA ALA A 234 -2.33 18.82 3.58
C ALA A 234 -3.14 18.31 4.79
N VAL A 235 -3.25 19.10 5.84
CA VAL A 235 -4.07 18.75 7.01
C VAL A 235 -5.54 18.63 6.63
N ALA A 236 -6.08 19.58 5.85
CA ALA A 236 -7.48 19.54 5.41
C ALA A 236 -7.77 18.31 4.52
N ALA A 237 -6.83 17.88 3.69
CA ALA A 237 -6.97 16.67 2.88
C ALA A 237 -7.05 15.40 3.75
N ILE A 238 -6.25 15.33 4.82
CA ILE A 238 -6.32 14.23 5.79
C ILE A 238 -7.64 14.25 6.59
N GLU A 239 -8.11 15.45 7.03
CA GLU A 239 -9.40 15.60 7.69
C GLU A 239 -10.56 15.16 6.77
N HIS A 240 -10.45 15.44 5.47
CA HIS A 240 -11.41 14.97 4.47
C HIS A 240 -11.37 13.45 4.31
N ALA A 241 -10.19 12.85 4.25
CA ALA A 241 -10.05 11.39 4.20
C ALA A 241 -10.63 10.70 5.46
N ASP A 242 -10.51 11.31 6.65
CA ASP A 242 -11.17 10.81 7.87
C ASP A 242 -12.72 10.87 7.78
N LEU A 243 -13.26 11.92 7.15
CA LEU A 243 -14.69 12.01 6.85
C LEU A 243 -15.14 10.90 5.90
N LEU A 244 -14.41 10.66 4.82
CA LEU A 244 -14.69 9.60 3.84
C LEU A 244 -14.62 8.21 4.49
N LEU A 245 -13.60 7.96 5.32
CA LEU A 245 -13.52 6.76 6.14
C LEU A 245 -14.78 6.62 7.02
N GLY A 246 -15.26 7.71 7.61
CA GLY A 246 -16.49 7.73 8.41
C GLY A 246 -17.71 7.23 7.63
N ARG A 247 -17.90 7.72 6.39
CA ARG A 247 -19.00 7.30 5.49
C ARG A 247 -18.94 5.80 5.18
N LEU A 248 -17.75 5.30 4.85
CA LEU A 248 -17.55 3.87 4.57
C LEU A 248 -17.89 3.01 5.78
N LEU A 249 -17.51 3.43 7.00
CA LEU A 249 -17.85 2.72 8.24
C LEU A 249 -19.35 2.81 8.57
N ASP A 250 -19.99 3.93 8.30
CA ASP A 250 -21.45 4.06 8.43
C ASP A 250 -22.16 3.09 7.47
N LYS A 251 -21.61 2.85 6.28
CA LYS A 251 -22.11 1.83 5.37
C LYS A 251 -21.92 0.41 5.91
N VAL A 252 -20.79 0.09 6.51
CA VAL A 252 -20.57 -1.20 7.19
C VAL A 252 -21.66 -1.42 8.25
N ALA A 253 -21.92 -0.41 9.08
CA ALA A 253 -22.94 -0.45 10.13
C ALA A 253 -24.36 -0.61 9.56
N ALA A 254 -24.72 0.18 8.53
CA ALA A 254 -26.03 0.11 7.88
C ALA A 254 -26.32 -1.25 7.25
N LEU A 255 -25.28 -2.00 6.88
CA LEU A 255 -25.38 -3.36 6.34
C LEU A 255 -25.38 -4.44 7.45
N ASN A 256 -25.28 -4.05 8.73
CA ASN A 256 -25.12 -4.94 9.89
C ASN A 256 -23.88 -5.86 9.78
N LEU A 257 -22.76 -5.33 9.25
CA LEU A 257 -21.51 -6.05 9.05
C LEU A 257 -20.48 -5.82 10.17
N ASP A 258 -20.72 -4.93 11.14
CA ASP A 258 -19.78 -4.60 12.23
C ASP A 258 -19.25 -5.82 12.98
N ALA A 259 -20.14 -6.78 13.28
CA ALA A 259 -19.77 -7.99 14.03
C ALA A 259 -18.90 -8.98 13.23
N SER A 260 -18.64 -8.70 11.95
CA SER A 260 -17.89 -9.58 11.06
C SER A 260 -16.82 -8.86 10.23
N THR A 261 -16.59 -7.57 10.48
CA THR A 261 -15.66 -6.76 9.69
C THR A 261 -14.59 -6.15 10.57
N ASP A 262 -13.34 -6.49 10.27
CA ASP A 262 -12.17 -5.79 10.80
C ASP A 262 -11.80 -4.64 9.88
N VAL A 263 -11.47 -3.50 10.46
CA VAL A 263 -11.08 -2.28 9.78
C VAL A 263 -9.59 -2.05 9.98
N VAL A 264 -8.89 -1.83 8.88
CA VAL A 264 -7.46 -1.53 8.85
C VAL A 264 -7.27 -0.17 8.18
N VAL A 265 -6.86 0.83 8.93
CA VAL A 265 -6.46 2.14 8.39
C VAL A 265 -4.95 2.19 8.38
N VAL A 266 -4.38 2.39 7.20
CA VAL A 266 -2.93 2.44 6.98
C VAL A 266 -2.55 3.71 6.23
N SER A 267 -1.26 3.99 6.19
CA SER A 267 -0.65 4.79 5.15
C SER A 267 0.61 4.07 4.64
N ASP A 268 1.11 4.52 3.54
CA ASP A 268 2.21 3.88 2.82
C ASP A 268 3.57 4.49 3.19
N HIS A 269 3.62 5.80 3.46
CA HIS A 269 4.82 6.51 3.91
C HIS A 269 4.48 7.78 4.71
N GLY A 270 5.52 8.42 5.23
CA GLY A 270 5.48 9.77 5.76
C GLY A 270 6.05 10.78 4.77
N PHE A 271 6.36 12.00 5.23
CA PHE A 271 6.81 13.13 4.40
C PHE A 271 7.89 13.95 5.07
N LEU A 272 8.73 14.58 4.24
CA LEU A 272 9.68 15.61 4.62
C LEU A 272 9.52 16.85 3.75
N PRO A 273 9.75 18.07 4.28
CA PRO A 273 9.88 19.26 3.45
C PRO A 273 11.14 19.18 2.60
N LEU A 274 11.07 19.71 1.37
CA LEU A 274 12.17 19.69 0.40
C LEU A 274 12.84 21.06 0.30
N THR A 275 14.15 21.06 0.12
CA THR A 275 14.98 22.27 -0.01
C THR A 275 15.85 22.28 -1.25
N GLN A 276 16.31 21.12 -1.72
CA GLN A 276 17.27 21.02 -2.82
C GLN A 276 17.07 19.75 -3.64
N MET A 277 17.07 19.85 -4.96
CA MET A 277 17.17 18.69 -5.85
C MET A 277 18.63 18.42 -6.25
N VAL A 278 18.96 17.11 -6.34
CA VAL A 278 20.28 16.60 -6.71
C VAL A 278 20.15 15.63 -7.86
N ASN A 279 20.84 15.91 -8.98
CA ASN A 279 20.68 15.17 -10.23
C ASN A 279 21.95 14.38 -10.52
N LEU A 280 22.02 13.12 -10.12
CA LEU A 280 23.19 12.28 -10.33
C LEU A 280 23.47 12.00 -11.80
N ASN A 281 22.44 11.99 -12.66
CA ASN A 281 22.60 11.81 -14.10
C ASN A 281 23.36 12.97 -14.75
N ALA A 282 23.29 14.19 -14.21
CA ALA A 282 24.13 15.31 -14.66
C ALA A 282 25.61 15.06 -14.37
N ALA A 283 25.92 14.49 -13.19
CA ALA A 283 27.29 14.10 -12.85
C ALA A 283 27.78 12.93 -13.72
N PHE A 284 26.96 11.92 -13.95
CA PHE A 284 27.32 10.81 -14.84
C PHE A 284 27.57 11.28 -16.28
N LYS A 285 26.80 12.27 -16.77
CA LYS A 285 27.05 12.88 -18.07
C LYS A 285 28.38 13.63 -18.11
N ALA A 286 28.71 14.41 -17.10
CA ALA A 286 29.99 15.12 -17.00
C ALA A 286 31.19 14.19 -17.00
N GLU A 287 31.05 12.99 -16.41
CA GLU A 287 32.09 11.95 -16.36
C GLU A 287 32.02 11.00 -17.59
N GLY A 288 31.19 11.29 -18.60
CA GLY A 288 31.08 10.48 -19.83
C GLY A 288 30.44 9.11 -19.65
N LEU A 289 29.68 8.91 -18.56
CA LEU A 289 28.93 7.68 -18.26
C LEU A 289 27.50 7.71 -18.84
N LEU A 290 27.05 8.86 -19.33
CA LEU A 290 25.74 9.09 -19.91
C LEU A 290 25.82 10.16 -21.00
N GLN A 291 25.07 9.98 -22.07
CA GLN A 291 24.97 10.98 -23.16
C GLN A 291 23.52 11.38 -23.36
N THR A 292 23.31 12.61 -23.77
CA THR A 292 21.97 13.16 -24.03
C THR A 292 21.93 13.90 -25.36
N ASN A 293 20.75 13.98 -25.96
CA ASN A 293 20.51 14.90 -27.09
C ASN A 293 20.35 16.34 -26.60
N ALA A 294 20.13 17.26 -27.53
CA ALA A 294 19.95 18.70 -27.26
C ALA A 294 18.73 19.02 -26.34
N ARG A 295 17.78 18.09 -26.21
CA ARG A 295 16.60 18.23 -25.34
C ARG A 295 16.81 17.60 -23.94
N GLY A 296 18.00 17.10 -23.66
CA GLY A 296 18.32 16.43 -22.39
C GLY A 296 17.88 14.98 -22.29
N ALA A 297 17.26 14.41 -23.32
CA ALA A 297 16.87 13.00 -23.32
C ALA A 297 18.10 12.12 -23.48
N VAL A 298 18.19 11.05 -22.68
CA VAL A 298 19.27 10.07 -22.70
C VAL A 298 19.31 9.37 -24.06
N THR A 299 20.49 9.29 -24.67
CA THR A 299 20.72 8.62 -25.95
C THR A 299 21.65 7.43 -25.84
N SER A 300 22.52 7.43 -24.84
CA SER A 300 23.32 6.27 -24.45
C SER A 300 23.74 6.39 -22.99
N TRP A 301 24.01 5.26 -22.35
CA TRP A 301 24.41 5.21 -20.95
C TRP A 301 25.25 3.98 -20.64
N GLU A 302 26.19 4.15 -19.73
CA GLU A 302 26.93 3.09 -19.05
C GLU A 302 26.48 2.99 -17.60
N ALA A 303 26.11 4.14 -16.96
CA ALA A 303 25.49 4.24 -15.66
C ALA A 303 24.28 5.18 -15.72
N PHE A 304 23.21 4.84 -15.02
CA PHE A 304 21.98 5.61 -14.93
C PHE A 304 21.47 5.65 -13.49
N ALA A 305 21.19 6.84 -12.99
CA ALA A 305 20.56 7.02 -11.68
C ALA A 305 19.05 7.10 -11.85
N HIS A 306 18.34 6.14 -11.26
CA HIS A 306 16.89 6.16 -11.13
C HIS A 306 16.49 6.78 -9.80
N SER A 307 15.66 7.82 -9.83
CA SER A 307 15.19 8.52 -8.64
C SER A 307 13.91 7.88 -8.11
N ALA A 308 13.92 7.53 -6.83
CA ALA A 308 12.73 7.20 -6.03
C ALA A 308 12.46 8.30 -4.98
N GLY A 309 12.88 9.54 -5.28
CA GLY A 309 12.72 10.68 -4.37
C GLY A 309 13.87 10.90 -3.42
N GLY A 310 13.68 10.72 -2.10
CA GLY A 310 14.74 10.83 -1.09
C GLY A 310 15.78 9.71 -1.15
N SER A 311 15.66 8.79 -2.09
CA SER A 311 16.63 7.75 -2.40
C SER A 311 16.58 7.39 -3.88
N GLY A 312 17.46 6.48 -4.32
CA GLY A 312 17.46 6.01 -5.69
C GLY A 312 18.40 4.84 -5.93
N TYR A 313 18.41 4.36 -7.16
CA TYR A 313 19.18 3.21 -7.60
C TYR A 313 20.08 3.58 -8.75
N ILE A 314 21.27 2.98 -8.78
CA ILE A 314 22.21 3.15 -9.88
C ILE A 314 22.25 1.86 -10.68
N LEU A 315 21.84 1.95 -11.93
CA LEU A 315 21.89 0.87 -12.90
C LEU A 315 23.18 0.98 -13.70
N LEU A 316 23.81 -0.15 -13.97
CA LEU A 316 24.96 -0.26 -14.86
C LEU A 316 24.58 -1.09 -16.08
N LYS A 317 24.98 -0.67 -17.26
CA LYS A 317 24.74 -1.42 -18.49
C LYS A 317 25.51 -2.75 -18.51
N ARG A 318 26.64 -2.77 -17.84
CA ARG A 318 27.50 -3.95 -17.64
C ARG A 318 27.82 -4.07 -16.14
N PRO A 319 26.91 -4.64 -15.34
CA PRO A 319 27.09 -4.73 -13.90
C PRO A 319 28.27 -5.64 -13.47
N ASP A 320 28.67 -6.57 -14.34
CA ASP A 320 29.78 -7.50 -14.12
C ASP A 320 31.15 -6.93 -14.56
N ASP A 321 31.21 -5.71 -15.09
CA ASP A 321 32.46 -5.04 -15.47
C ASP A 321 33.08 -4.32 -14.24
N PRO A 322 34.16 -4.87 -13.64
CA PRO A 322 34.75 -4.30 -12.44
C PRO A 322 35.34 -2.91 -12.63
N GLN A 323 35.76 -2.57 -13.87
CA GLN A 323 36.27 -1.23 -14.17
C GLN A 323 35.15 -0.20 -14.20
N LEU A 324 34.00 -0.56 -14.79
CA LEU A 324 32.82 0.30 -14.77
C LEU A 324 32.29 0.49 -13.35
N VAL A 325 32.18 -0.60 -12.59
CA VAL A 325 31.75 -0.56 -11.18
C VAL A 325 32.66 0.37 -10.36
N ALA A 326 34.00 0.19 -10.47
CA ALA A 326 34.97 1.03 -9.75
C ALA A 326 34.89 2.50 -10.16
N ARG A 327 34.72 2.78 -11.47
CA ARG A 327 34.58 4.14 -11.99
C ARG A 327 33.32 4.83 -11.44
N VAL A 328 32.18 4.15 -11.45
CA VAL A 328 30.93 4.71 -10.92
C VAL A 328 31.00 4.88 -9.41
N ALA A 329 31.58 3.93 -8.68
CA ALA A 329 31.81 4.05 -7.25
C ALA A 329 32.65 5.30 -6.90
N ALA A 330 33.71 5.58 -7.67
CA ALA A 330 34.54 6.78 -7.47
C ALA A 330 33.75 8.07 -7.69
N VAL A 331 32.89 8.12 -8.72
CA VAL A 331 32.00 9.27 -8.96
C VAL A 331 31.03 9.48 -7.80
N LEU A 332 30.37 8.42 -7.32
CA LEU A 332 29.44 8.49 -6.20
C LEU A 332 30.13 8.90 -4.91
N GLN A 333 31.35 8.39 -4.63
CA GLN A 333 32.14 8.79 -3.47
C GLN A 333 32.55 10.27 -3.53
N LYS A 334 32.98 10.76 -4.69
CA LYS A 334 33.29 12.18 -4.91
C LYS A 334 32.06 13.06 -4.65
N LEU A 335 30.90 12.67 -5.15
CA LEU A 335 29.64 13.38 -4.90
C LEU A 335 29.24 13.36 -3.44
N ALA A 336 29.38 12.24 -2.75
CA ALA A 336 29.04 12.09 -1.34
C ALA A 336 29.99 12.84 -0.41
N ALA A 337 31.23 13.07 -0.84
CA ALA A 337 32.21 13.84 -0.08
C ALA A 337 31.90 15.34 -0.05
N ASP A 338 31.11 15.85 -1.01
CA ASP A 338 30.65 17.24 -1.01
C ASP A 338 29.31 17.37 -0.26
N PRO A 339 29.28 18.04 0.91
CA PRO A 339 28.06 18.22 1.69
C PRO A 339 26.93 18.93 0.93
N ALA A 340 27.24 19.74 -0.08
CA ALA A 340 26.26 20.46 -0.90
C ALA A 340 25.36 19.51 -1.71
N ASN A 341 25.83 18.30 -1.99
CA ASN A 341 25.06 17.26 -2.70
C ASN A 341 24.09 16.49 -1.79
N GLY A 342 24.16 16.67 -0.47
CA GLY A 342 23.21 16.10 0.48
C GLY A 342 23.08 14.58 0.42
N ILE A 343 24.06 13.85 -0.11
CA ILE A 343 24.09 12.39 -0.07
C ILE A 343 24.38 11.98 1.37
N ASP A 344 23.51 11.14 1.93
CA ASP A 344 23.69 10.57 3.26
C ASP A 344 24.55 9.32 3.19
N ARG A 345 24.22 8.43 2.26
CA ARG A 345 24.92 7.14 2.12
C ARG A 345 24.85 6.63 0.66
N VAL A 346 25.99 6.09 0.20
CA VAL A 346 26.03 5.22 -0.98
C VAL A 346 25.95 3.78 -0.49
N MET A 347 24.89 3.07 -0.86
CA MET A 347 24.57 1.73 -0.40
C MET A 347 25.26 0.68 -1.27
N THR A 348 26.01 -0.22 -0.63
CA THR A 348 26.56 -1.42 -1.24
C THR A 348 25.48 -2.46 -1.51
N GLN A 349 25.83 -3.57 -2.15
CA GLN A 349 24.93 -4.71 -2.28
C GLN A 349 24.44 -5.22 -0.92
N GLN A 350 25.36 -5.39 0.04
CA GLN A 350 25.01 -5.84 1.39
C GLN A 350 24.04 -4.89 2.10
N ASP A 351 24.21 -3.56 1.93
CA ASP A 351 23.30 -2.57 2.52
C ASP A 351 21.89 -2.70 1.91
N ARG A 352 21.79 -2.92 0.59
CA ARG A 352 20.49 -3.07 -0.09
C ARG A 352 19.81 -4.38 0.28
N GLU A 353 20.55 -5.48 0.39
CA GLU A 353 20.05 -6.76 0.89
C GLU A 353 19.49 -6.63 2.31
N ALA A 354 20.26 -5.99 3.20
CA ALA A 354 19.84 -5.74 4.58
C ALA A 354 18.58 -4.84 4.67
N ALA A 355 18.44 -3.88 3.75
CA ALA A 355 17.27 -3.01 3.64
C ALA A 355 16.08 -3.66 2.91
N GLY A 356 16.24 -4.86 2.33
CA GLY A 356 15.23 -5.49 1.48
C GLY A 356 14.90 -4.68 0.23
N ALA A 357 15.84 -3.89 -0.28
CA ALA A 357 15.69 -2.98 -1.39
C ALA A 357 15.92 -3.67 -2.75
N HIS A 358 16.03 -2.87 -3.83
CA HIS A 358 16.28 -3.36 -5.19
C HIS A 358 17.63 -4.10 -5.30
N LEU A 359 17.60 -5.41 -5.50
CA LEU A 359 18.80 -6.25 -5.48
C LEU A 359 19.61 -6.18 -6.78
N ASP A 360 18.94 -5.98 -7.93
CA ASP A 360 19.58 -5.97 -9.26
C ASP A 360 20.27 -4.62 -9.59
N ALA A 361 20.12 -3.58 -8.75
CA ALA A 361 20.86 -2.34 -8.91
C ALA A 361 22.34 -2.53 -8.51
N ALA A 362 23.25 -1.78 -9.13
CA ALA A 362 24.68 -1.84 -8.75
C ALA A 362 24.94 -1.12 -7.42
N PHE A 363 24.31 0.04 -7.22
CA PHE A 363 24.37 0.82 -5.97
C PHE A 363 23.00 1.35 -5.61
N GLY A 364 22.79 1.66 -4.32
CA GLY A 364 21.72 2.53 -3.84
C GLY A 364 22.31 3.86 -3.38
N VAL A 365 21.46 4.89 -3.36
CA VAL A 365 21.81 6.20 -2.80
C VAL A 365 20.69 6.63 -1.87
N SER A 366 21.02 7.03 -0.64
CA SER A 366 20.12 7.63 0.34
C SER A 366 20.50 9.10 0.51
N MET A 367 19.49 9.98 0.56
CA MET A 367 19.67 11.41 0.69
C MET A 367 19.45 11.88 2.12
N LYS A 368 20.12 12.96 2.51
CA LYS A 368 19.85 13.67 3.77
C LYS A 368 18.49 14.35 3.69
N ARG A 369 17.89 14.63 4.86
CA ARG A 369 16.63 15.38 4.98
C ARG A 369 16.66 16.66 4.16
N GLY A 370 15.61 16.90 3.39
CA GLY A 370 15.46 18.07 2.54
C GLY A 370 16.11 17.97 1.15
N PHE A 371 16.99 17.00 0.93
CA PHE A 371 17.58 16.72 -0.37
C PHE A 371 16.80 15.64 -1.10
N TYR A 372 16.60 15.80 -2.41
CA TYR A 372 15.75 14.95 -3.21
C TYR A 372 16.39 14.64 -4.56
N LEU A 373 16.39 13.42 -4.99
CA LEU A 373 16.94 13.05 -6.30
C LEU A 373 16.03 13.54 -7.43
N GLY A 374 16.65 14.19 -8.40
CA GLY A 374 15.98 14.67 -9.60
C GLY A 374 16.39 13.91 -10.85
N TRP A 375 15.85 14.36 -11.97
CA TRP A 375 16.02 13.73 -13.29
C TRP A 375 16.81 14.59 -14.28
N ASP A 376 17.25 15.81 -13.89
CA ASP A 376 17.97 16.72 -14.76
C ASP A 376 19.32 16.14 -15.19
N THR A 377 19.71 16.39 -16.44
CA THR A 377 20.97 15.93 -17.00
C THR A 377 21.94 17.08 -17.32
N ALA A 378 21.56 18.32 -16.97
CA ALA A 378 22.36 19.52 -17.23
C ALA A 378 23.10 20.01 -15.97
N SER A 379 22.43 20.01 -14.81
CA SER A 379 22.99 20.53 -13.55
C SER A 379 22.83 19.54 -12.40
N VAL A 380 23.90 19.35 -11.60
CA VAL A 380 23.86 18.48 -10.42
C VAL A 380 22.88 19.01 -9.37
N LEU A 381 22.87 20.30 -9.14
CA LEU A 381 21.97 20.97 -8.20
C LEU A 381 20.92 21.81 -8.94
N THR A 382 19.65 21.61 -8.63
CA THR A 382 18.53 22.41 -9.15
C THR A 382 17.54 22.76 -8.04
N PRO A 383 16.76 23.85 -8.19
CA PRO A 383 15.69 24.16 -7.24
C PRO A 383 14.67 23.01 -7.14
N VAL A 384 14.01 22.89 -6.00
CA VAL A 384 12.90 21.96 -5.82
C VAL A 384 11.68 22.39 -6.60
N THR A 385 10.94 21.41 -7.14
CA THR A 385 9.69 21.61 -7.87
C THR A 385 8.48 21.24 -7.00
N SER A 386 8.71 20.70 -5.81
CA SER A 386 7.70 20.27 -4.84
C SER A 386 8.11 20.77 -3.46
N LYS A 387 7.15 21.07 -2.58
CA LYS A 387 7.43 21.55 -1.21
C LYS A 387 7.64 20.40 -0.22
N GLY A 388 7.06 19.24 -0.49
CA GLY A 388 7.22 18.02 0.30
C GLY A 388 7.61 16.83 -0.56
N GLY A 389 8.22 15.82 0.06
CA GLY A 389 8.60 14.58 -0.61
C GLY A 389 8.86 13.42 0.35
N HIS A 390 8.95 12.26 -0.23
CA HIS A 390 9.15 10.98 0.45
C HIS A 390 10.18 10.12 -0.30
N GLY A 391 10.20 8.80 -0.11
CA GLY A 391 11.15 7.92 -0.79
C GLY A 391 12.52 7.85 -0.10
N TYR A 392 12.64 8.34 1.12
CA TYR A 392 13.87 8.30 1.92
C TYR A 392 14.08 6.94 2.60
N ASP A 393 15.19 6.83 3.31
CA ASP A 393 15.47 5.67 4.17
C ASP A 393 14.36 5.52 5.23
N PRO A 394 13.75 4.33 5.37
CA PRO A 394 12.68 4.08 6.35
C PRO A 394 13.12 4.23 7.81
N ALA A 395 14.43 4.35 8.08
CA ALA A 395 14.94 4.67 9.40
C ALA A 395 14.59 6.09 9.85
N PHE A 396 14.26 7.01 8.94
CA PHE A 396 13.87 8.37 9.31
C PHE A 396 12.47 8.37 9.96
N PRO A 397 12.35 8.84 11.22
CA PRO A 397 11.05 8.84 11.92
C PRO A 397 9.94 9.61 11.20
N GLU A 398 10.28 10.62 10.42
CA GLU A 398 9.34 11.44 9.65
C GLU A 398 8.71 10.67 8.48
N LEU A 399 9.37 9.58 8.02
CA LEU A 399 8.88 8.69 6.98
C LEU A 399 8.05 7.53 7.52
N ARG A 400 7.85 7.44 8.82
CA ARG A 400 6.94 6.45 9.41
C ARG A 400 5.53 6.69 8.92
N SER A 401 4.90 5.63 8.50
CA SER A 401 3.50 5.58 8.11
C SER A 401 2.60 5.22 9.30
N SER A 402 1.31 5.16 9.07
CA SER A 402 0.27 4.98 10.08
C SER A 402 -0.29 3.57 10.08
N LEU A 403 -0.80 3.14 11.24
CA LEU A 403 -1.61 1.93 11.38
C LEU A 403 -2.60 2.11 12.53
N VAL A 404 -3.89 1.93 12.23
CA VAL A 404 -4.97 1.82 13.20
C VAL A 404 -5.83 0.63 12.80
N VAL A 405 -6.13 -0.26 13.74
CA VAL A 405 -6.95 -1.45 13.50
C VAL A 405 -8.04 -1.57 14.55
N ALA A 406 -9.25 -1.93 14.13
CA ALA A 406 -10.37 -2.16 15.03
C ALA A 406 -11.35 -3.15 14.41
N GLY A 407 -11.98 -3.98 15.22
CA GLY A 407 -12.97 -4.94 14.75
C GLY A 407 -13.10 -6.13 15.68
N PRO A 408 -13.91 -7.11 15.32
CA PRO A 408 -14.20 -8.25 16.17
C PRO A 408 -12.99 -9.15 16.46
N ASP A 409 -12.00 -9.22 15.56
CA ASP A 409 -10.78 -10.00 15.77
C ASP A 409 -9.62 -9.18 16.34
N VAL A 410 -9.86 -7.88 16.58
CA VAL A 410 -8.87 -6.94 17.11
C VAL A 410 -9.15 -6.68 18.59
N PRO A 411 -8.31 -7.18 19.51
CA PRO A 411 -8.46 -6.84 20.92
C PRO A 411 -8.14 -5.36 21.14
N GLN A 412 -8.79 -4.75 22.13
CA GLN A 412 -8.53 -3.35 22.52
C GLN A 412 -7.21 -3.28 23.30
N VAL A 413 -6.10 -3.23 22.60
CA VAL A 413 -4.76 -3.19 23.21
C VAL A 413 -4.12 -1.80 23.20
N GLY A 414 -4.69 -0.85 22.48
CA GLY A 414 -4.16 0.52 22.38
C GLY A 414 -2.87 0.62 21.57
N ASP A 415 -1.83 1.20 22.16
CA ASP A 415 -0.57 1.50 21.50
C ASP A 415 0.34 0.27 21.31
N LEU A 416 0.65 -0.05 20.06
CA LEU A 416 1.55 -1.15 19.66
C LEU A 416 3.02 -0.72 19.60
N GLY A 417 3.33 0.55 19.87
CA GLY A 417 4.66 1.11 19.65
C GLY A 417 4.96 1.31 18.16
N VAL A 418 6.23 1.10 17.78
CA VAL A 418 6.66 1.14 16.37
C VAL A 418 6.66 -0.29 15.81
N VAL A 419 5.99 -0.49 14.68
CA VAL A 419 5.86 -1.80 14.04
C VAL A 419 6.43 -1.79 12.61
N SER A 420 6.70 -2.96 12.03
CA SER A 420 7.12 -3.05 10.61
C SER A 420 5.91 -3.19 9.69
N MET A 421 5.95 -2.53 8.55
CA MET A 421 4.95 -2.62 7.49
C MET A 421 4.75 -4.05 6.97
N THR A 422 5.83 -4.84 6.90
CA THR A 422 5.78 -6.25 6.46
C THR A 422 4.88 -7.13 7.32
N ARG A 423 4.55 -6.72 8.54
CA ARG A 423 3.70 -7.48 9.47
C ARG A 423 2.20 -7.25 9.25
N ILE A 424 1.81 -6.27 8.43
CA ILE A 424 0.39 -5.92 8.19
C ILE A 424 -0.33 -7.04 7.44
N ALA A 425 0.16 -7.42 6.26
CA ALA A 425 -0.47 -8.47 5.45
C ALA A 425 -0.64 -9.81 6.19
N PRO A 426 0.37 -10.37 6.88
CA PRO A 426 0.20 -11.63 7.61
C PRO A 426 -0.77 -11.51 8.79
N THR A 427 -0.92 -10.33 9.40
CA THR A 427 -1.95 -10.10 10.43
C THR A 427 -3.35 -10.19 9.83
N VAL A 428 -3.58 -9.49 8.72
CA VAL A 428 -4.86 -9.54 7.99
C VAL A 428 -5.16 -10.94 7.47
N ALA A 429 -4.14 -11.64 6.94
CA ALA A 429 -4.28 -13.02 6.49
C ALA A 429 -4.73 -13.95 7.62
N GLY A 430 -4.20 -13.76 8.84
CA GLY A 430 -4.62 -14.48 10.03
C GLY A 430 -6.10 -14.29 10.36
N TRP A 431 -6.63 -13.05 10.32
CA TRP A 431 -8.06 -12.77 10.56
C TRP A 431 -8.96 -13.39 9.48
N LEU A 432 -8.50 -13.39 8.23
CA LEU A 432 -9.24 -13.98 7.11
C LEU A 432 -9.06 -15.51 6.99
N GLY A 433 -8.20 -16.12 7.82
CA GLY A 433 -7.91 -17.56 7.78
C GLY A 433 -7.20 -17.99 6.48
N VAL A 434 -6.48 -17.10 5.81
CA VAL A 434 -5.75 -17.38 4.56
C VAL A 434 -4.24 -17.42 4.78
N ARG A 435 -3.50 -17.95 3.81
CA ARG A 435 -2.04 -18.08 3.90
C ARG A 435 -1.37 -17.27 2.79
N LEU A 436 -0.33 -16.55 3.17
CA LEU A 436 0.58 -15.85 2.26
C LEU A 436 1.81 -16.71 1.92
N SER A 437 2.76 -16.11 1.20
CA SER A 437 4.06 -16.71 0.93
C SER A 437 4.78 -17.07 2.24
N PRO A 438 5.54 -18.19 2.27
CA PRO A 438 6.39 -18.52 3.42
C PRO A 438 7.47 -17.48 3.75
N GLN A 439 7.77 -16.57 2.81
CA GLN A 439 8.71 -15.45 3.01
C GLN A 439 8.07 -14.24 3.72
N SER A 440 6.73 -14.22 3.88
CA SER A 440 6.04 -13.15 4.59
C SER A 440 6.46 -13.12 6.07
N ALA A 441 6.51 -11.91 6.62
CA ALA A 441 6.88 -11.71 8.02
C ALA A 441 5.85 -12.34 8.98
N GLU A 442 6.25 -12.49 10.24
CA GLU A 442 5.30 -12.90 11.30
C GLU A 442 4.23 -11.81 11.53
N PRO A 443 2.99 -12.19 11.86
CA PRO A 443 1.91 -11.25 12.14
C PRO A 443 2.23 -10.35 13.35
N LEU A 444 1.49 -9.25 13.49
CA LEU A 444 1.53 -8.41 14.68
C LEU A 444 1.06 -9.17 15.90
N THR A 445 1.74 -8.98 17.02
CA THR A 445 1.26 -9.48 18.30
C THR A 445 0.29 -8.45 18.89
N LEU A 446 -1.00 -8.77 18.82
CA LEU A 446 -2.06 -7.93 19.39
C LEU A 446 -2.35 -8.40 20.83
N SER A 447 -1.40 -8.21 21.73
CA SER A 447 -1.58 -8.45 23.16
C SER A 447 -1.35 -7.14 23.90
N ALA A 448 -2.13 -6.90 24.95
CA ALA A 448 -1.90 -5.74 25.81
C ALA A 448 -0.43 -5.77 26.28
N SER A 449 0.29 -4.67 26.01
CA SER A 449 1.63 -4.52 26.55
C SER A 449 1.51 -4.60 28.07
N SER A 450 2.10 -5.62 28.68
CA SER A 450 2.30 -5.64 30.11
C SER A 450 3.29 -4.54 30.43
N THR A 451 2.80 -3.30 30.58
CA THR A 451 3.57 -2.24 31.18
C THR A 451 3.98 -2.67 32.58
N ARG A 452 5.20 -3.10 32.70
CA ARG A 452 5.90 -3.12 34.02
C ARG A 452 6.58 -1.79 34.21
#